data_9bdce801f5494f03eb14f3ecbe4df4fa
#
_entry.id   9bdce801f5494f03eb14f3ecbe4df4fa
#
_cell.length_a   1.000
_cell.length_b   1.000
_cell.length_c   1.000
_cell.angle_alpha   90.00
_cell.angle_beta   90.00
_cell.angle_gamma   90.00
#
_symmetry.space_group_name_H-M   'P 1'
#
loop_
_entity.id
_entity.type
_entity.pdbx_description
1 polymer ?
#
loop_
_entity_poly.entity_id
_entity_poly.type
_entity_poly.pdbx_seq_one_letter_code
_entity_poly.pdbx_strand_id
1 'polypeptide(L)'
;LLSRRQRQMCIRDSVNTIFGMINNVNAGKYPEEACQGKKVVVVGGGSVGLDVIEYFAPRGAECTIIDMLPQIGMLADPITKCSMRETHDKYGVKEYVNTALQEVKENAFTVKLPDGTIQDLTFDYGFNCLGMRSNNPILPELQEAFADTHTYIYTIGDSVRARRIMEGTMEGRAILNVLESQGYLHLEPLE
;
A
#
# COMPACT_ATOMS: atom_id res chain seq x y z
N LEU A 1 -22.20 -11.04 -8.25
CA LEU A 1 -21.25 -10.49 -9.24
C LEU A 1 -20.01 -10.02 -8.52
N LEU A 2 -18.96 -10.83 -8.58
CA LEU A 2 -17.63 -10.37 -8.17
C LEU A 2 -17.27 -9.14 -9.00
N SER A 3 -16.91 -8.03 -8.36
CA SER A 3 -16.56 -6.79 -9.04
C SER A 3 -15.43 -7.06 -10.05
N ARG A 4 -15.38 -6.28 -11.13
CA ARG A 4 -14.34 -6.40 -12.16
C ARG A 4 -12.91 -6.38 -11.58
N ARG A 5 -12.74 -5.71 -10.42
CA ARG A 5 -11.47 -5.65 -9.66
C ARG A 5 -11.13 -6.95 -8.92
N GLN A 6 -12.12 -7.65 -8.36
CA GLN A 6 -11.91 -8.97 -7.74
C GLN A 6 -11.55 -10.05 -8.76
N ARG A 7 -12.13 -10.00 -9.98
CA ARG A 7 -11.73 -10.91 -11.06
C ARG A 7 -10.29 -10.71 -11.53
N GLN A 8 -9.77 -9.48 -11.51
CA GLN A 8 -8.37 -9.21 -11.85
C GLN A 8 -7.41 -9.73 -10.79
N MET A 9 -7.82 -9.82 -9.52
CA MET A 9 -7.00 -10.34 -8.43
C MET A 9 -6.92 -11.87 -8.42
N CYS A 10 -7.91 -12.58 -8.98
CA CYS A 10 -7.97 -14.05 -8.97
C CYS A 10 -7.35 -14.74 -10.20
N ILE A 11 -6.91 -14.02 -11.22
CA ILE A 11 -6.58 -14.61 -12.53
C ILE A 11 -5.07 -14.72 -12.80
N ARG A 12 -4.18 -14.19 -11.92
CA ARG A 12 -2.74 -14.07 -12.27
C ARG A 12 -1.85 -14.49 -11.12
N ASP A 13 -1.37 -15.72 -11.19
CA ASP A 13 -0.43 -16.29 -10.20
C ASP A 13 0.90 -15.53 -10.11
N SER A 14 1.23 -14.73 -11.13
CA SER A 14 2.48 -13.95 -11.22
C SER A 14 2.39 -12.54 -10.60
N VAL A 15 1.17 -12.01 -10.35
CA VAL A 15 0.97 -10.68 -9.73
C VAL A 15 0.40 -10.84 -8.33
N ASN A 16 1.16 -10.39 -7.35
CA ASN A 16 0.83 -10.51 -5.93
C ASN A 16 0.57 -9.15 -5.29
N THR A 17 -0.22 -9.15 -4.22
CA THR A 17 -0.26 -8.08 -3.22
C THR A 17 0.78 -8.36 -2.14
N ILE A 18 1.01 -7.41 -1.21
CA ILE A 18 1.89 -7.64 -0.06
C ILE A 18 1.43 -8.85 0.79
N PHE A 19 0.14 -9.05 0.97
CA PHE A 19 -0.38 -10.22 1.71
C PHE A 19 -0.12 -11.52 0.97
N GLY A 20 -0.26 -11.52 -0.35
CA GLY A 20 0.12 -12.66 -1.20
C GLY A 20 1.61 -12.97 -1.10
N MET A 21 2.46 -11.92 -1.09
CA MET A 21 3.89 -12.07 -0.88
C MET A 21 4.20 -12.72 0.47
N ILE A 22 3.65 -12.18 1.58
CA ILE A 22 3.88 -12.70 2.93
C ILE A 22 3.48 -14.18 3.00
N ASN A 23 2.32 -14.54 2.48
CA ASN A 23 1.87 -15.94 2.45
C ASN A 23 2.81 -16.83 1.65
N ASN A 24 3.31 -16.36 0.50
CA ASN A 24 4.25 -17.10 -0.33
C ASN A 24 5.64 -17.23 0.32
N VAL A 25 6.11 -16.19 1.02
CA VAL A 25 7.35 -16.23 1.82
C VAL A 25 7.21 -17.28 2.94
N ASN A 26 6.10 -17.25 3.70
CA ASN A 26 5.84 -18.21 4.77
C ASN A 26 5.69 -19.65 4.26
N ALA A 27 5.21 -19.82 3.02
CA ALA A 27 5.13 -21.11 2.34
C ALA A 27 6.45 -21.56 1.69
N GLY A 28 7.54 -20.78 1.83
CA GLY A 28 8.85 -21.09 1.27
C GLY A 28 8.95 -21.01 -0.26
N LYS A 29 8.05 -20.25 -0.91
CA LYS A 29 8.02 -20.14 -2.37
C LYS A 29 9.09 -19.21 -2.97
N TYR A 30 9.72 -18.35 -2.16
CA TYR A 30 10.76 -17.42 -2.58
C TYR A 30 12.08 -17.68 -1.82
N PRO A 31 12.67 -18.89 -1.89
CA PRO A 31 14.03 -19.09 -1.40
C PRO A 31 15.03 -18.28 -2.25
N GLU A 32 16.24 -18.09 -1.77
CA GLU A 32 17.25 -17.26 -2.43
C GLU A 32 17.50 -17.71 -3.87
N GLU A 33 17.61 -19.02 -4.09
CA GLU A 33 17.85 -19.62 -5.40
C GLU A 33 16.71 -19.35 -6.39
N ALA A 34 15.46 -19.23 -5.90
CA ALA A 34 14.31 -18.90 -6.73
C ALA A 34 14.20 -17.40 -7.05
N CYS A 35 14.93 -16.55 -6.33
CA CYS A 35 14.94 -15.10 -6.54
C CYS A 35 16.09 -14.66 -7.46
N GLN A 36 17.19 -15.40 -7.47
CA GLN A 36 18.41 -15.00 -8.18
C GLN A 36 18.20 -14.84 -9.68
N GLY A 37 18.52 -13.66 -10.23
CA GLY A 37 18.36 -13.33 -11.64
C GLY A 37 16.92 -13.15 -12.10
N LYS A 38 15.93 -13.22 -11.18
CA LYS A 38 14.54 -13.01 -11.49
C LYS A 38 14.19 -11.53 -11.61
N LYS A 39 13.35 -11.19 -12.57
CA LYS A 39 12.84 -9.83 -12.75
C LYS A 39 11.65 -9.60 -11.82
N VAL A 40 11.82 -8.68 -10.90
CA VAL A 40 10.78 -8.26 -9.96
C VAL A 40 10.35 -6.83 -10.29
N VAL A 41 9.07 -6.64 -10.55
CA VAL A 41 8.50 -5.30 -10.81
C VAL A 41 7.46 -4.97 -9.76
N VAL A 42 7.65 -3.84 -9.10
CA VAL A 42 6.80 -3.32 -8.02
C VAL A 42 6.11 -2.04 -8.49
N VAL A 43 4.80 -1.98 -8.38
CA VAL A 43 4.00 -0.79 -8.67
C VAL A 43 3.53 -0.17 -7.36
N GLY A 44 4.00 1.03 -7.08
CA GLY A 44 3.77 1.78 -5.84
C GLY A 44 5.04 1.88 -5.00
N GLY A 45 5.63 3.08 -4.98
CA GLY A 45 6.88 3.41 -4.26
C GLY A 45 6.66 3.87 -2.81
N GLY A 46 5.56 3.45 -2.17
CA GLY A 46 5.34 3.63 -0.74
C GLY A 46 6.05 2.59 0.11
N SER A 47 5.88 2.64 1.45
CA SER A 47 6.55 1.73 2.39
C SER A 47 6.39 0.25 2.01
N VAL A 48 5.19 -0.16 1.59
CA VAL A 48 4.89 -1.53 1.19
C VAL A 48 5.71 -1.97 -0.03
N GLY A 49 5.88 -1.08 -1.03
CA GLY A 49 6.70 -1.37 -2.20
C GLY A 49 8.18 -1.47 -1.85
N LEU A 50 8.63 -0.65 -0.90
CA LEU A 50 10.01 -0.70 -0.38
C LEU A 50 10.29 -2.02 0.35
N ASP A 51 9.36 -2.52 1.16
CA ASP A 51 9.46 -3.82 1.84
C ASP A 51 9.67 -4.97 0.82
N VAL A 52 8.96 -4.91 -0.32
CA VAL A 52 9.16 -5.89 -1.41
C VAL A 52 10.58 -5.80 -1.98
N ILE A 53 11.07 -4.60 -2.26
CA ILE A 53 12.43 -4.41 -2.78
C ILE A 53 13.46 -4.90 -1.77
N GLU A 54 13.33 -4.56 -0.49
CA GLU A 54 14.22 -5.02 0.58
C GLU A 54 14.26 -6.54 0.74
N TYR A 55 13.17 -7.22 0.39
CA TYR A 55 13.16 -8.68 0.40
C TYR A 55 13.88 -9.29 -0.81
N PHE A 56 13.59 -8.81 -2.03
CA PHE A 56 14.03 -9.46 -3.26
C PHE A 56 15.43 -9.03 -3.72
N ALA A 57 15.78 -7.74 -3.59
CA ALA A 57 17.04 -7.22 -4.09
C ALA A 57 18.28 -7.89 -3.43
N PRO A 58 18.34 -8.07 -2.10
CA PRO A 58 19.46 -8.80 -1.48
C PRO A 58 19.55 -10.27 -1.88
N ARG A 59 18.45 -10.87 -2.38
CA ARG A 59 18.40 -12.24 -2.89
C ARG A 59 18.77 -12.38 -4.35
N GLY A 60 19.37 -11.32 -4.94
CA GLY A 60 19.90 -11.31 -6.31
C GLY A 60 18.83 -11.15 -7.40
N ALA A 61 17.63 -10.68 -7.08
CA ALA A 61 16.64 -10.32 -8.07
C ALA A 61 16.95 -8.98 -8.75
N GLU A 62 16.61 -8.86 -10.03
CA GLU A 62 16.63 -7.60 -10.78
C GLU A 62 15.37 -6.80 -10.50
N CYS A 63 15.44 -5.87 -9.55
CA CYS A 63 14.28 -5.14 -9.08
C CYS A 63 14.04 -3.85 -9.86
N THR A 64 12.76 -3.60 -10.15
CA THR A 64 12.27 -2.34 -10.73
C THR A 64 11.09 -1.85 -9.89
N ILE A 65 11.08 -0.58 -9.53
CA ILE A 65 9.98 0.06 -8.81
C ILE A 65 9.41 1.23 -9.58
N ILE A 66 8.09 1.38 -9.58
CA ILE A 66 7.35 2.35 -10.38
C ILE A 66 6.45 3.17 -9.45
N ASP A 67 6.43 4.48 -9.62
CA ASP A 67 5.46 5.34 -8.94
C ASP A 67 4.99 6.50 -9.83
N MET A 68 3.76 6.94 -9.62
CA MET A 68 3.21 8.14 -10.25
C MET A 68 3.81 9.44 -9.66
N LEU A 69 4.37 9.35 -8.46
CA LEU A 69 5.00 10.49 -7.78
C LEU A 69 6.39 10.78 -8.38
N PRO A 70 6.89 12.02 -8.21
CA PRO A 70 8.19 12.43 -8.76
C PRO A 70 9.39 11.82 -8.01
N GLN A 71 9.16 11.09 -6.93
CA GLN A 71 10.19 10.44 -6.12
C GLN A 71 9.64 9.17 -5.48
N ILE A 72 10.41 8.08 -5.54
CA ILE A 72 10.13 6.87 -4.76
C ILE A 72 10.29 7.19 -3.27
N GLY A 73 9.41 6.62 -2.44
CA GLY A 73 9.41 6.89 -1.01
C GLY A 73 9.09 8.34 -0.63
N MET A 74 8.43 9.12 -1.49
CA MET A 74 8.18 10.55 -1.25
C MET A 74 7.53 10.84 0.11
N LEU A 75 6.61 9.99 0.54
CA LEU A 75 5.87 10.13 1.81
C LEU A 75 6.53 9.38 2.99
N ALA A 76 7.68 8.73 2.76
CA ALA A 76 8.42 8.06 3.81
C ALA A 76 9.18 9.08 4.69
N ASP A 77 9.48 8.69 5.91
CA ASP A 77 10.31 9.47 6.81
C ASP A 77 11.78 9.52 6.35
N PRO A 78 12.60 10.45 6.87
CA PRO A 78 13.98 10.62 6.42
C PRO A 78 14.86 9.38 6.61
N ILE A 79 14.66 8.59 7.66
CA ILE A 79 15.45 7.39 7.96
C ILE A 79 15.14 6.32 6.93
N THR A 80 13.87 6.06 6.68
CA THR A 80 13.41 5.14 5.64
C THR A 80 13.96 5.54 4.26
N LYS A 81 13.97 6.85 3.93
CA LYS A 81 14.54 7.35 2.67
C LYS A 81 16.05 7.08 2.55
N CYS A 82 16.80 7.20 3.64
CA CYS A 82 18.24 6.89 3.62
C CYS A 82 18.47 5.39 3.38
N SER A 83 17.80 4.52 4.12
CA SER A 83 17.88 3.06 3.97
C SER A 83 17.49 2.61 2.55
N MET A 84 16.41 3.19 2.03
CA MET A 84 15.96 2.93 0.66
C MET A 84 17.04 3.26 -0.38
N ARG A 85 17.62 4.47 -0.31
CA ARG A 85 18.67 4.88 -1.27
C ARG A 85 19.87 3.96 -1.21
N GLU A 86 20.33 3.62 -0.01
CA GLU A 86 21.45 2.69 0.18
C GLU A 86 21.13 1.32 -0.45
N THR A 87 19.94 0.79 -0.24
CA THR A 87 19.47 -0.47 -0.83
C THR A 87 19.37 -0.38 -2.35
N HIS A 88 18.76 0.70 -2.87
CA HIS A 88 18.59 0.87 -4.32
C HIS A 88 19.93 1.02 -5.04
N ASP A 89 20.83 1.84 -4.49
CA ASP A 89 22.18 2.04 -5.05
C ASP A 89 23.01 0.75 -4.99
N LYS A 90 22.97 0.05 -3.85
CA LYS A 90 23.76 -1.19 -3.64
C LYS A 90 23.34 -2.32 -4.58
N TYR A 91 22.05 -2.47 -4.84
CA TYR A 91 21.52 -3.59 -5.63
C TYR A 91 21.10 -3.18 -7.05
N GLY A 92 21.31 -1.93 -7.45
CA GLY A 92 21.01 -1.43 -8.80
C GLY A 92 19.51 -1.45 -9.12
N VAL A 93 18.65 -1.09 -8.16
CA VAL A 93 17.19 -1.03 -8.34
C VAL A 93 16.85 0.05 -9.36
N LYS A 94 16.06 -0.31 -10.38
CA LYS A 94 15.60 0.64 -11.40
C LYS A 94 14.35 1.37 -10.91
N GLU A 95 14.38 2.70 -10.96
CA GLU A 95 13.26 3.55 -10.55
C GLU A 95 12.59 4.20 -11.76
N TYR A 96 11.26 4.05 -11.85
CA TYR A 96 10.42 4.75 -12.81
C TYR A 96 9.47 5.68 -12.05
N VAL A 97 9.83 6.94 -11.96
CA VAL A 97 9.03 8.00 -11.32
C VAL A 97 8.14 8.70 -12.36
N ASN A 98 7.13 9.44 -11.90
CA ASN A 98 6.12 10.09 -12.77
C ASN A 98 5.52 9.11 -13.78
N THR A 99 5.45 7.82 -13.43
CA THR A 99 5.09 6.72 -14.32
C THR A 99 3.81 6.05 -13.81
N ALA A 100 2.78 6.03 -14.66
CA ALA A 100 1.46 5.54 -14.31
C ALA A 100 1.22 4.12 -14.83
N LEU A 101 0.75 3.23 -13.96
CA LEU A 101 0.24 1.93 -14.37
C LEU A 101 -1.03 2.10 -15.21
N GLN A 102 -1.05 1.53 -16.42
CA GLN A 102 -2.20 1.55 -17.32
C GLN A 102 -2.94 0.21 -17.31
N GLU A 103 -2.20 -0.88 -17.39
CA GLU A 103 -2.78 -2.22 -17.48
C GLU A 103 -1.90 -3.25 -16.74
N VAL A 104 -2.55 -4.26 -16.18
CA VAL A 104 -1.90 -5.44 -15.58
C VAL A 104 -2.10 -6.62 -16.52
N LYS A 105 -1.01 -7.12 -17.10
CA LYS A 105 -0.95 -8.33 -17.93
C LYS A 105 -0.46 -9.51 -17.11
N GLU A 106 -0.47 -10.69 -17.66
CA GLU A 106 -0.04 -11.92 -16.97
C GLU A 106 1.40 -11.82 -16.47
N ASN A 107 2.33 -11.37 -17.33
CA ASN A 107 3.77 -11.30 -17.02
C ASN A 107 4.34 -9.90 -17.31
N ALA A 108 3.50 -8.85 -17.33
CA ALA A 108 3.93 -7.49 -17.58
C ALA A 108 2.99 -6.46 -16.97
N PHE A 109 3.55 -5.32 -16.59
CA PHE A 109 2.80 -4.10 -16.34
C PHE A 109 2.96 -3.16 -17.53
N THR A 110 1.86 -2.77 -18.15
CA THR A 110 1.86 -1.69 -19.14
C THR A 110 1.85 -0.36 -18.40
N VAL A 111 2.84 0.45 -18.65
CA VAL A 111 3.02 1.74 -17.98
C VAL A 111 3.09 2.88 -18.97
N LYS A 112 2.66 4.06 -18.52
CA LYS A 112 2.82 5.31 -19.25
C LYS A 112 3.92 6.14 -18.60
N LEU A 113 4.98 6.40 -19.37
CA LEU A 113 6.12 7.20 -18.96
C LEU A 113 5.81 8.71 -18.96
N PRO A 114 6.67 9.56 -18.34
CA PRO A 114 6.48 11.00 -18.29
C PRO A 114 6.39 11.67 -19.68
N ASP A 115 7.05 11.13 -20.68
CA ASP A 115 7.04 11.61 -22.07
C ASP A 115 5.78 11.18 -22.85
N GLY A 116 4.87 10.42 -22.20
CA GLY A 116 3.65 9.88 -22.78
C GLY A 116 3.83 8.52 -23.46
N THR A 117 5.04 7.99 -23.55
CA THR A 117 5.33 6.66 -24.12
C THR A 117 4.67 5.57 -23.29
N ILE A 118 4.05 4.61 -23.95
CA ILE A 118 3.47 3.42 -23.35
C ILE A 118 4.41 2.24 -23.61
N GLN A 119 4.80 1.54 -22.54
CA GLN A 119 5.64 0.35 -22.65
C GLN A 119 5.23 -0.73 -21.66
N ASP A 120 5.61 -1.96 -21.97
CA ASP A 120 5.42 -3.12 -21.09
C ASP A 120 6.72 -3.38 -20.32
N LEU A 121 6.61 -3.45 -18.99
CA LEU A 121 7.67 -3.91 -18.11
C LEU A 121 7.39 -5.37 -17.74
N THR A 122 8.15 -6.28 -18.32
CA THR A 122 8.01 -7.72 -18.10
C THR A 122 8.64 -8.15 -16.79
N PHE A 123 8.06 -9.14 -16.14
CA PHE A 123 8.52 -9.67 -14.86
C PHE A 123 8.30 -11.18 -14.71
N ASP A 124 9.09 -11.80 -13.83
CA ASP A 124 8.82 -13.12 -13.26
C ASP A 124 7.89 -12.99 -12.05
N TYR A 125 8.08 -11.95 -11.23
CA TYR A 125 7.24 -11.63 -10.07
C TYR A 125 6.80 -10.17 -10.12
N GLY A 126 5.49 -9.95 -10.21
CA GLY A 126 4.88 -8.63 -10.18
C GLY A 126 4.20 -8.34 -8.83
N PHE A 127 4.36 -7.12 -8.31
CA PHE A 127 3.73 -6.72 -7.06
C PHE A 127 2.94 -5.43 -7.22
N ASN A 128 1.66 -5.48 -6.82
CA ASN A 128 0.79 -4.31 -6.78
C ASN A 128 0.74 -3.76 -5.35
N CYS A 129 1.43 -2.64 -5.13
CA CYS A 129 1.58 -1.96 -3.85
C CYS A 129 0.97 -0.54 -3.87
N LEU A 130 -0.11 -0.33 -4.63
CA LEU A 130 -0.78 0.98 -4.82
C LEU A 130 -1.54 1.50 -3.60
N GLY A 131 -1.31 0.91 -2.44
CA GLY A 131 -1.93 1.28 -1.17
C GLY A 131 -3.22 0.54 -0.88
N MET A 132 -3.80 0.86 0.26
CA MET A 132 -5.02 0.27 0.78
C MET A 132 -6.14 1.31 0.84
N ARG A 133 -7.38 0.84 0.75
CA ARG A 133 -8.57 1.67 0.97
C ARG A 133 -9.28 1.21 2.23
N SER A 134 -9.86 2.16 2.94
CA SER A 134 -10.76 1.84 4.05
C SER A 134 -11.85 0.91 3.59
N ASN A 135 -12.13 -0.11 4.39
CA ASN A 135 -13.25 -1.02 4.23
C ASN A 135 -14.04 -1.02 5.53
N ASN A 136 -15.16 -0.31 5.54
CA ASN A 136 -16.01 -0.14 6.73
C ASN A 136 -17.47 -0.45 6.38
N PRO A 137 -17.79 -1.71 6.06
CA PRO A 137 -19.14 -2.11 5.64
C PRO A 137 -20.15 -2.04 6.78
N ILE A 138 -19.71 -2.12 8.03
CA ILE A 138 -20.58 -2.10 9.22
C ILE A 138 -21.07 -0.69 9.58
N LEU A 139 -20.41 0.36 9.10
CA LEU A 139 -20.74 1.74 9.49
C LEU A 139 -22.18 2.14 9.13
N PRO A 140 -22.67 1.89 7.91
CA PRO A 140 -24.06 2.21 7.56
C PRO A 140 -25.07 1.46 8.44
N GLU A 141 -24.82 0.18 8.73
CA GLU A 141 -25.69 -0.64 9.58
C GLU A 141 -25.74 -0.11 11.02
N LEU A 142 -24.59 0.29 11.57
CA LEU A 142 -24.52 0.90 12.89
C LEU A 142 -25.23 2.26 12.92
N GLN A 143 -25.04 3.10 11.91
CA GLN A 143 -25.71 4.40 11.82
C GLN A 143 -27.22 4.25 11.75
N GLU A 144 -27.74 3.27 11.01
CA GLU A 144 -29.16 2.97 10.94
C GLU A 144 -29.69 2.42 12.29
N ALA A 145 -28.98 1.47 12.89
CA ALA A 145 -29.38 0.83 14.16
C ALA A 145 -29.44 1.80 15.34
N PHE A 146 -28.65 2.88 15.32
CA PHE A 146 -28.56 3.87 16.40
C PHE A 146 -29.13 5.23 16.03
N ALA A 147 -29.82 5.37 14.88
CA ALA A 147 -30.34 6.65 14.38
C ALA A 147 -31.28 7.36 15.36
N ASP A 148 -32.12 6.61 16.09
CA ASP A 148 -33.12 7.15 17.04
C ASP A 148 -32.59 7.11 18.50
N THR A 149 -31.28 6.99 18.69
CA THR A 149 -30.68 6.94 20.03
C THR A 149 -29.77 8.14 20.28
N HIS A 150 -29.35 8.33 21.53
CA HIS A 150 -28.31 9.30 21.90
C HIS A 150 -26.90 8.73 21.74
N THR A 151 -26.71 7.69 20.92
CA THR A 151 -25.42 7.03 20.69
C THR A 151 -24.73 7.68 19.50
N TYR A 152 -23.54 8.18 19.71
CA TYR A 152 -22.69 8.73 18.64
C TYR A 152 -21.75 7.65 18.10
N ILE A 153 -21.78 7.43 16.79
CA ILE A 153 -20.90 6.50 16.10
C ILE A 153 -19.78 7.30 15.45
N TYR A 154 -18.57 7.09 15.92
CA TYR A 154 -17.40 7.77 15.42
C TYR A 154 -16.42 6.77 14.82
N THR A 155 -15.86 7.07 13.66
CA THR A 155 -14.88 6.22 12.98
C THR A 155 -13.49 6.81 13.12
N ILE A 156 -12.50 5.96 13.42
CA ILE A 156 -11.10 6.33 13.60
C ILE A 156 -10.17 5.35 12.87
N GLY A 157 -8.92 5.76 12.67
CA GLY A 157 -7.89 4.92 12.10
C GLY A 157 -8.20 4.45 10.68
N ASP A 158 -7.90 3.20 10.40
CA ASP A 158 -8.06 2.61 9.05
C ASP A 158 -9.50 2.49 8.58
N SER A 159 -10.48 2.55 9.48
CA SER A 159 -11.89 2.63 9.10
C SER A 159 -12.25 3.94 8.41
N VAL A 160 -11.50 5.01 8.64
CA VAL A 160 -11.62 6.30 7.93
C VAL A 160 -10.73 6.31 6.70
N ARG A 161 -9.45 6.03 6.90
CA ARG A 161 -8.44 6.01 5.85
C ARG A 161 -7.27 5.14 6.29
N ALA A 162 -6.84 4.23 5.42
CA ALA A 162 -5.66 3.40 5.69
C ALA A 162 -4.40 4.27 5.87
N ARG A 163 -3.80 4.20 7.07
CA ARG A 163 -2.63 4.97 7.50
C ARG A 163 -1.80 4.14 8.49
N ARG A 164 -0.97 4.79 9.30
CA ARG A 164 -0.18 4.13 10.35
C ARG A 164 -0.97 4.04 11.66
N ILE A 165 -0.57 3.15 12.53
CA ILE A 165 -1.18 2.95 13.86
C ILE A 165 -1.21 4.26 14.66
N MET A 166 -0.18 5.11 14.50
CA MET A 166 -0.06 6.38 15.21
C MET A 166 -1.25 7.31 14.94
N GLU A 167 -1.69 7.45 13.68
CA GLU A 167 -2.82 8.29 13.33
C GLU A 167 -4.11 7.81 14.00
N GLY A 168 -4.37 6.49 13.98
CA GLY A 168 -5.53 5.91 14.67
C GLY A 168 -5.49 6.11 16.17
N THR A 169 -4.32 5.98 16.80
CA THR A 169 -4.15 6.23 18.23
C THR A 169 -4.38 7.70 18.60
N MET A 170 -3.87 8.62 17.76
CA MET A 170 -4.09 10.05 17.97
C MET A 170 -5.57 10.43 17.82
N GLU A 171 -6.25 9.89 16.83
CA GLU A 171 -7.69 10.11 16.62
C GLU A 171 -8.50 9.56 17.80
N GLY A 172 -8.21 8.34 18.27
CA GLY A 172 -8.85 7.77 19.44
C GLY A 172 -8.64 8.61 20.72
N ARG A 173 -7.43 9.13 20.92
CA ARG A 173 -7.13 10.02 22.05
C ARG A 173 -7.86 11.36 21.96
N ALA A 174 -8.05 11.87 20.76
CA ALA A 174 -8.67 13.18 20.53
C ALA A 174 -10.21 13.13 20.48
N ILE A 175 -10.83 11.95 20.53
CA ILE A 175 -12.27 11.78 20.26
C ILE A 175 -13.16 12.65 21.18
N LEU A 176 -12.83 12.76 22.45
CA LEU A 176 -13.62 13.57 23.39
C LEU A 176 -13.58 15.05 23.02
N ASN A 177 -12.41 15.57 22.66
CA ASN A 177 -12.26 16.96 22.21
C ASN A 177 -13.01 17.24 20.91
N VAL A 178 -13.05 16.25 20.00
CA VAL A 178 -13.79 16.35 18.75
C VAL A 178 -15.29 16.39 19.04
N LEU A 179 -15.81 15.52 19.90
CA LEU A 179 -17.21 15.49 20.29
C LEU A 179 -17.61 16.78 21.00
N GLU A 180 -16.77 17.33 21.85
CA GLU A 180 -16.99 18.63 22.49
C GLU A 180 -17.03 19.76 21.46
N SER A 181 -16.09 19.83 20.53
CA SER A 181 -16.04 20.85 19.47
C SER A 181 -17.27 20.82 18.55
N GLN A 182 -17.89 19.65 18.41
CA GLN A 182 -19.13 19.45 17.64
C GLN A 182 -20.41 19.68 18.46
N GLY A 183 -20.28 20.02 19.75
CA GLY A 183 -21.41 20.27 20.65
C GLY A 183 -22.15 19.02 21.15
N TYR A 184 -21.55 17.83 20.96
CA TYR A 184 -22.12 16.56 21.44
C TYR A 184 -21.76 16.25 22.90
N LEU A 185 -20.70 16.87 23.40
CA LEU A 185 -20.20 16.68 24.76
C LEU A 185 -19.76 18.02 25.33
N HIS A 186 -19.96 18.21 26.62
CA HIS A 186 -19.38 19.34 27.36
C HIS A 186 -18.40 18.81 28.39
N LEU A 187 -17.12 19.15 28.22
CA LEU A 187 -16.06 18.76 29.13
C LEU A 187 -15.83 19.89 30.13
N GLU A 188 -15.90 19.59 31.44
CA GLU A 188 -15.52 20.56 32.45
C GLU A 188 -13.98 20.63 32.58
N PRO A 189 -13.39 21.81 32.81
CA PRO A 189 -11.96 21.92 33.02
C PRO A 189 -11.54 21.07 34.24
N LEU A 190 -10.42 20.39 34.14
CA LEU A 190 -9.80 19.73 35.30
C LEU A 190 -9.31 20.80 36.24
N GLU A 191 -9.78 20.79 37.50
CA GLU A 191 -9.30 21.66 38.57
C GLU A 191 -7.83 21.34 38.93
#